data_2512e44508d8e32ee5194cfbdca43fec
#
_entry.id   2512e44508d8e32ee5194cfbdca43fec
#
_cell.length_a   1.000
_cell.length_b   1.000
_cell.length_c   1.000
_cell.angle_alpha   90.00
_cell.angle_beta   90.00
_cell.angle_gamma   90.00
#
_symmetry.space_group_name_H-M   'P 1'
#
loop_
_entity.id
_entity.type
_entity.pdbx_description
1 polymer ?
#
loop_
_entity_poly.entity_id
_entity_poly.type
_entity_poly.pdbx_seq_one_letter_code
_entity_poly.pdbx_strand_id
1 'polypeptide(L)'
;EARKIDKKIVFKEAFMKLLKIISHTNEQEKFFANSEINYSELIRDYSIEKEEYFNFEYKALINVNFDGEKINSFLQDMNLDFSGTSSEEYLVLPIHYYLNTYFLWEKNNKWYHSLKKEHKENSLLKLYFPNLSILNKFKISFDDALNSNVSAIEDILLFYNKKSALIIFLDEKFDYKTESFISNLNIKLFSDGM
;
A
#
# COMPACT_ATOMS: atom_id res chain seq x y z
N GLU A 1 32.34 -21.72 -11.62
CA GLU A 1 32.78 -20.71 -10.60
C GLU A 1 31.89 -19.45 -10.49
N ALA A 2 30.86 -19.30 -11.29
CA ALA A 2 30.09 -18.04 -11.41
C ALA A 2 28.79 -17.97 -10.58
N ARG A 3 28.55 -18.84 -9.62
CA ARG A 3 27.29 -18.87 -8.83
C ARG A 3 27.47 -18.47 -7.37
N LYS A 4 28.27 -17.45 -7.08
CA LYS A 4 28.40 -16.98 -5.71
C LYS A 4 27.50 -15.75 -5.51
N ILE A 5 26.21 -15.99 -5.22
CA ILE A 5 25.33 -14.92 -4.72
C ILE A 5 25.92 -14.45 -3.39
N ASP A 6 26.27 -13.20 -3.29
CA ASP A 6 26.64 -12.61 -2.01
C ASP A 6 25.36 -12.40 -1.17
N LYS A 7 25.06 -13.38 -0.34
CA LYS A 7 23.88 -13.37 0.52
C LYS A 7 23.81 -12.14 1.42
N LYS A 8 24.97 -11.61 1.85
CA LYS A 8 25.00 -10.40 2.69
C LYS A 8 24.43 -9.19 1.96
N ILE A 9 24.78 -9.02 0.70
CA ILE A 9 24.27 -7.93 -0.15
C ILE A 9 22.75 -8.11 -0.36
N VAL A 10 22.33 -9.30 -0.77
CA VAL A 10 20.92 -9.60 -1.04
C VAL A 10 20.05 -9.37 0.19
N PHE A 11 20.47 -9.87 1.35
CA PHE A 11 19.72 -9.73 2.58
C PHE A 11 19.66 -8.28 3.07
N LYS A 12 20.74 -7.54 2.92
CA LYS A 12 20.77 -6.10 3.18
C LYS A 12 19.77 -5.37 2.28
N GLU A 13 19.80 -5.60 0.97
CA GLU A 13 18.89 -4.96 0.03
C GLU A 13 17.42 -5.31 0.30
N ALA A 14 17.14 -6.59 0.62
CA ALA A 14 15.81 -7.03 0.99
C ALA A 14 15.32 -6.32 2.26
N PHE A 15 16.18 -6.25 3.31
CA PHE A 15 15.86 -5.55 4.55
C PHE A 15 15.63 -4.05 4.31
N MET A 16 16.43 -3.42 3.46
CA MET A 16 16.24 -2.01 3.11
C MET A 16 14.90 -1.75 2.39
N LYS A 17 14.46 -2.69 1.54
CA LYS A 17 13.13 -2.63 0.93
C LYS A 17 12.02 -2.78 1.98
N LEU A 18 12.18 -3.71 2.91
CA LEU A 18 11.24 -3.89 4.03
C LEU A 18 11.16 -2.60 4.88
N LEU A 19 12.31 -2.05 5.28
CA LEU A 19 12.38 -0.86 6.11
C LEU A 19 11.68 0.35 5.46
N LYS A 20 11.80 0.52 4.13
CA LYS A 20 11.07 1.56 3.38
C LYS A 20 9.55 1.41 3.43
N ILE A 21 9.06 0.19 3.64
CA ILE A 21 7.62 -0.08 3.72
C ILE A 21 7.09 0.17 5.14
N ILE A 22 7.86 -0.22 6.17
CA ILE A 22 7.38 -0.26 7.54
C ILE A 22 7.77 0.94 8.40
N SER A 23 8.71 1.80 7.94
CA SER A 23 9.20 2.96 8.71
C SER A 23 9.09 4.27 7.94
N HIS A 24 9.06 5.38 8.68
CA HIS A 24 9.11 6.73 8.10
C HIS A 24 10.51 7.06 7.57
N THR A 25 10.59 7.96 6.58
CA THR A 25 11.84 8.35 5.91
C THR A 25 12.92 8.84 6.89
N ASN A 26 12.53 9.62 7.91
CA ASN A 26 13.45 10.15 8.92
C ASN A 26 14.09 9.04 9.78
N GLU A 27 13.38 7.96 10.02
CA GLU A 27 13.88 6.80 10.77
C GLU A 27 14.90 6.00 9.95
N GLN A 28 14.70 5.95 8.63
CA GLN A 28 15.64 5.28 7.72
C GLN A 28 17.02 5.95 7.74
N GLU A 29 17.09 7.28 7.82
CA GLU A 29 18.36 8.03 7.88
C GLU A 29 19.13 7.72 9.18
N LYS A 30 18.44 7.63 10.31
CA LYS A 30 19.04 7.23 11.60
C LYS A 30 19.64 5.83 11.54
N PHE A 31 18.98 4.93 10.82
CA PHE A 31 19.44 3.56 10.65
C PHE A 31 20.75 3.46 9.86
N PHE A 32 20.92 4.26 8.81
CA PHE A 32 22.12 4.26 7.98
C PHE A 32 23.40 4.74 8.71
N ALA A 33 23.24 5.50 9.79
CA ALA A 33 24.35 6.00 10.59
C ALA A 33 24.94 4.95 11.53
N ASN A 34 24.30 3.79 11.74
CA ASN A 34 24.68 2.78 12.72
C ASN A 34 24.92 1.39 12.12
N SER A 35 26.13 0.88 12.32
CA SER A 35 26.56 -0.49 12.65
C SER A 35 26.46 -1.62 11.63
N GLU A 36 27.37 -2.57 11.82
CA GLU A 36 27.38 -3.90 11.24
C GLU A 36 26.19 -4.72 11.73
N ILE A 37 25.17 -4.85 10.86
CA ILE A 37 23.97 -5.63 11.14
C ILE A 37 24.11 -7.01 10.53
N ASN A 38 23.83 -8.05 11.32
CA ASN A 38 23.75 -9.40 10.83
C ASN A 38 22.34 -9.69 10.27
N TYR A 39 22.10 -9.27 9.02
CA TYR A 39 20.81 -9.44 8.37
C TYR A 39 20.34 -10.90 8.28
N SER A 40 21.25 -11.87 8.28
CA SER A 40 20.88 -13.30 8.21
C SER A 40 20.10 -13.78 9.41
N GLU A 41 20.25 -13.17 10.57
CA GLU A 41 19.49 -13.52 11.78
C GLU A 41 18.03 -13.09 11.70
N LEU A 42 17.72 -12.08 10.89
CA LEU A 42 16.38 -11.53 10.71
C LEU A 42 15.54 -12.32 9.67
N ILE A 43 16.17 -13.26 8.98
CA ILE A 43 15.55 -14.00 7.88
C ILE A 43 15.10 -15.37 8.38
N ARG A 44 13.84 -15.73 8.03
CA ARG A 44 13.30 -17.07 8.24
C ARG A 44 13.79 -18.03 7.17
N ASP A 45 13.59 -17.66 5.93
CA ASP A 45 13.97 -18.43 4.74
C ASP A 45 14.10 -17.53 3.51
N TYR A 46 14.62 -18.07 2.42
CA TYR A 46 14.65 -17.39 1.12
C TYR A 46 14.54 -18.41 0.00
N SER A 47 14.00 -18.00 -1.14
CA SER A 47 13.90 -18.81 -2.36
C SER A 47 14.34 -18.01 -3.59
N ILE A 48 14.87 -18.71 -4.59
CA ILE A 48 15.20 -18.11 -5.88
C ILE A 48 14.02 -18.42 -6.81
N GLU A 49 13.31 -17.37 -7.23
CA GLU A 49 12.15 -17.50 -8.10
C GLU A 49 12.53 -17.58 -9.57
N LYS A 50 13.55 -16.84 -9.96
CA LYS A 50 14.01 -16.76 -11.34
C LYS A 50 15.51 -16.55 -11.40
N GLU A 51 16.17 -17.26 -12.31
CA GLU A 51 17.59 -17.10 -12.61
C GLU A 51 17.77 -16.86 -14.10
N GLU A 52 18.62 -15.91 -14.44
CA GLU A 52 19.02 -15.62 -15.82
C GLU A 52 20.55 -15.43 -15.90
N TYR A 53 21.17 -16.06 -16.89
CA TYR A 53 22.56 -15.85 -17.20
C TYR A 53 22.70 -15.39 -18.64
N PHE A 54 23.11 -14.14 -18.81
CA PHE A 54 23.27 -13.53 -20.13
C PHE A 54 24.50 -12.60 -20.15
N ASN A 55 25.31 -12.69 -21.21
CA ASN A 55 26.50 -11.86 -21.40
C ASN A 55 27.45 -11.80 -20.19
N PHE A 56 27.75 -12.94 -19.57
CA PHE A 56 28.58 -13.08 -18.36
C PHE A 56 28.00 -12.41 -17.11
N GLU A 57 26.76 -11.90 -17.17
CA GLU A 57 26.02 -11.40 -16.03
C GLU A 57 25.05 -12.45 -15.50
N TYR A 58 25.04 -12.64 -14.20
CA TYR A 58 24.08 -13.46 -13.51
C TYR A 58 23.05 -12.57 -12.81
N LYS A 59 21.78 -12.77 -13.12
CA LYS A 59 20.64 -12.08 -12.49
C LYS A 59 19.74 -13.11 -11.83
N ALA A 60 19.33 -12.82 -10.60
CA ALA A 60 18.39 -13.66 -9.88
C ALA A 60 17.32 -12.82 -9.22
N LEU A 61 16.07 -13.29 -9.29
CA LEU A 61 14.97 -12.78 -8.49
C LEU A 61 14.87 -13.66 -7.25
N ILE A 62 15.11 -13.05 -6.10
CA ILE A 62 15.18 -13.74 -4.81
C ILE A 62 14.06 -13.23 -3.93
N ASN A 63 13.23 -14.15 -3.46
CA ASN A 63 12.22 -13.88 -2.44
C ASN A 63 12.84 -14.14 -1.06
N VAL A 64 12.74 -13.17 -0.16
CA VAL A 64 13.28 -13.25 1.20
C VAL A 64 12.14 -13.10 2.20
N ASN A 65 11.95 -14.13 3.02
CA ASN A 65 10.95 -14.15 4.08
C ASN A 65 11.60 -13.79 5.41
N PHE A 66 11.18 -12.68 6.00
CA PHE A 66 11.66 -12.24 7.30
C PHE A 66 10.92 -12.91 8.45
N ASP A 67 11.62 -13.08 9.56
CA ASP A 67 11.01 -13.48 10.82
C ASP A 67 10.41 -12.26 11.50
N GLY A 68 9.07 -12.20 11.56
CA GLY A 68 8.34 -11.03 12.07
C GLY A 68 8.67 -10.71 13.54
N GLU A 69 8.86 -11.71 14.39
CA GLU A 69 9.19 -11.50 15.79
C GLU A 69 10.60 -10.92 15.96
N LYS A 70 11.57 -11.46 15.22
CA LYS A 70 12.94 -10.95 15.23
C LYS A 70 13.05 -9.55 14.65
N ILE A 71 12.30 -9.26 13.58
CA ILE A 71 12.22 -7.90 13.01
C ILE A 71 11.66 -6.93 14.05
N ASN A 72 10.54 -7.28 14.70
CA ASN A 72 9.92 -6.43 15.71
C ASN A 72 10.88 -6.13 16.87
N SER A 73 11.50 -7.18 17.43
CA SER A 73 12.48 -7.02 18.51
C SER A 73 13.66 -6.15 18.07
N PHE A 74 14.22 -6.42 16.90
CA PHE A 74 15.35 -5.67 16.36
C PHE A 74 15.01 -4.17 16.16
N LEU A 75 13.84 -3.84 15.61
CA LEU A 75 13.44 -2.45 15.38
C LEU A 75 13.16 -1.73 16.71
N GLN A 76 12.58 -2.42 17.69
CA GLN A 76 12.39 -1.89 19.04
C GLN A 76 13.72 -1.60 19.75
N ASP A 77 14.69 -2.52 19.67
CA ASP A 77 16.02 -2.34 20.24
C ASP A 77 16.77 -1.14 19.61
N MET A 78 16.47 -0.87 18.33
CA MET A 78 17.01 0.29 17.62
C MET A 78 16.22 1.58 17.90
N ASN A 79 15.16 1.57 18.70
CA ASN A 79 14.24 2.67 18.95
C ASN A 79 13.69 3.29 17.65
N LEU A 80 13.34 2.46 16.68
CA LEU A 80 12.75 2.88 15.43
C LEU A 80 11.22 2.77 15.49
N ASP A 81 10.54 3.84 15.12
CA ASP A 81 9.10 3.80 14.94
C ASP A 81 8.73 3.06 13.65
N PHE A 82 7.91 2.03 13.77
CA PHE A 82 7.49 1.21 12.64
C PHE A 82 6.04 0.72 12.79
N SER A 83 5.42 0.42 11.66
CA SER A 83 4.10 -0.21 11.60
C SER A 83 4.25 -1.70 11.29
N GLY A 84 4.07 -2.54 12.30
CA GLY A 84 4.33 -3.99 12.21
C GLY A 84 3.09 -4.89 12.15
N THR A 85 1.90 -4.33 12.26
CA THR A 85 0.66 -5.11 12.22
C THR A 85 0.15 -5.26 10.80
N SER A 86 -0.16 -6.50 10.41
CA SER A 86 -1.00 -6.76 9.22
C SER A 86 -2.30 -6.00 9.41
N SER A 87 -2.49 -4.92 8.67
CA SER A 87 -3.75 -4.17 8.69
C SER A 87 -4.91 -5.04 8.26
N GLU A 88 -6.08 -4.79 8.83
CA GLU A 88 -7.34 -5.26 8.27
C GLU A 88 -7.44 -4.83 6.81
N GLU A 89 -8.22 -5.57 6.03
CA GLU A 89 -8.43 -5.21 4.62
C GLU A 89 -9.52 -4.15 4.53
N TYR A 90 -9.16 -2.98 4.00
CA TYR A 90 -10.04 -1.83 3.88
C TYR A 90 -10.81 -1.85 2.56
N LEU A 91 -12.13 -1.71 2.63
CA LEU A 91 -12.96 -1.46 1.44
C LEU A 91 -12.66 -0.07 0.89
N VAL A 92 -12.20 0.02 -0.36
CA VAL A 92 -11.86 1.30 -0.98
C VAL A 92 -13.07 1.92 -1.67
N LEU A 93 -13.39 3.17 -1.31
CA LEU A 93 -14.40 4.00 -1.95
C LEU A 93 -13.71 5.19 -2.64
N PRO A 94 -13.27 5.03 -3.91
CA PRO A 94 -12.45 6.02 -4.61
C PRO A 94 -13.34 7.02 -5.34
N ILE A 95 -13.62 8.14 -4.71
CA ILE A 95 -14.40 9.23 -5.29
C ILE A 95 -13.47 10.12 -6.12
N HIS A 96 -13.84 10.38 -7.35
CA HIS A 96 -13.15 11.28 -8.25
C HIS A 96 -14.09 12.40 -8.69
N TYR A 97 -13.73 13.64 -8.41
CA TYR A 97 -14.40 14.81 -8.98
C TYR A 97 -13.53 15.37 -10.10
N TYR A 98 -14.05 15.31 -11.32
CA TYR A 98 -13.34 15.73 -12.52
C TYR A 98 -14.32 16.35 -13.53
N LEU A 99 -13.99 17.49 -14.12
CA LEU A 99 -14.83 18.21 -15.08
C LEU A 99 -16.27 18.37 -14.60
N ASN A 100 -16.46 18.85 -13.36
CA ASN A 100 -17.75 19.08 -12.71
C ASN A 100 -18.63 17.84 -12.56
N THR A 101 -18.02 16.64 -12.54
CA THR A 101 -18.73 15.37 -12.39
C THR A 101 -18.09 14.51 -11.33
N TYR A 102 -18.90 13.86 -10.51
CA TYR A 102 -18.45 12.86 -9.53
C TYR A 102 -18.50 11.46 -10.13
N PHE A 103 -17.44 10.71 -9.89
CA PHE A 103 -17.30 9.30 -10.25
C PHE A 103 -17.00 8.50 -8.99
N LEU A 104 -17.76 7.44 -8.75
CA LEU A 104 -17.47 6.44 -7.71
C LEU A 104 -17.53 5.04 -8.31
N TRP A 105 -18.68 4.68 -8.93
CA TRP A 105 -18.94 3.33 -9.45
C TRP A 105 -18.97 3.29 -10.98
N GLU A 106 -18.71 4.38 -11.63
CA GLU A 106 -18.69 4.50 -13.09
C GLU A 106 -17.45 3.82 -13.67
N LYS A 107 -17.62 3.07 -14.76
CA LYS A 107 -16.54 2.31 -15.41
C LYS A 107 -15.37 3.18 -15.88
N ASN A 108 -15.61 4.45 -16.12
CA ASN A 108 -14.61 5.44 -16.52
C ASN A 108 -13.99 6.21 -15.35
N ASN A 109 -14.18 5.77 -14.12
CA ASN A 109 -13.50 6.31 -12.95
C ASN A 109 -11.98 6.05 -13.05
N LYS A 110 -11.25 7.03 -13.57
CA LYS A 110 -9.79 6.96 -13.77
C LYS A 110 -9.05 6.78 -12.46
N TRP A 111 -9.54 7.42 -11.39
CA TRP A 111 -8.94 7.34 -10.06
C TRP A 111 -8.98 5.91 -9.51
N TYR A 112 -10.13 5.24 -9.61
CA TYR A 112 -10.25 3.82 -9.26
C TYR A 112 -9.20 2.97 -9.99
N HIS A 113 -9.09 3.13 -11.31
CA HIS A 113 -8.17 2.33 -12.11
C HIS A 113 -6.71 2.59 -11.76
N SER A 114 -6.34 3.86 -11.50
CA SER A 114 -4.99 4.23 -11.08
C SER A 114 -4.64 3.66 -9.72
N LEU A 115 -5.49 3.82 -8.72
CA LEU A 115 -5.28 3.25 -7.38
C LEU A 115 -5.13 1.74 -7.42
N LYS A 116 -6.03 1.05 -8.14
CA LYS A 116 -6.00 -0.40 -8.25
C LYS A 116 -4.75 -0.91 -8.96
N LYS A 117 -4.26 -0.20 -9.99
CA LYS A 117 -3.05 -0.54 -10.72
C LYS A 117 -1.79 -0.38 -9.88
N GLU A 118 -1.71 0.69 -9.09
CA GLU A 118 -0.53 1.00 -8.27
C GLU A 118 -0.51 0.24 -6.93
N HIS A 119 -1.65 -0.31 -6.52
CA HIS A 119 -1.71 -1.13 -5.31
C HIS A 119 -0.94 -2.43 -5.47
N LYS A 120 -0.02 -2.68 -4.55
CA LYS A 120 0.77 -3.92 -4.50
C LYS A 120 0.16 -4.87 -3.48
N GLU A 121 -0.06 -6.13 -3.87
CA GLU A 121 -0.62 -7.17 -2.98
C GLU A 121 0.20 -7.37 -1.69
N ASN A 122 1.51 -7.14 -1.75
CA ASN A 122 2.43 -7.27 -0.61
C ASN A 122 2.59 -5.97 0.20
N SER A 123 1.70 -4.99 0.03
CA SER A 123 1.72 -3.78 0.86
C SER A 123 1.22 -4.07 2.27
N LEU A 124 1.69 -3.30 3.27
CA LEU A 124 1.16 -3.37 4.64
C LEU A 124 -0.30 -2.96 4.70
N LEU A 125 -0.70 -2.03 3.84
CA LEU A 125 -2.08 -1.59 3.71
C LEU A 125 -2.80 -2.51 2.73
N LYS A 126 -3.67 -3.37 3.24
CA LYS A 126 -4.49 -4.26 2.42
C LYS A 126 -5.73 -3.52 1.94
N LEU A 127 -5.86 -3.36 0.64
CA LEU A 127 -6.96 -2.65 0.01
C LEU A 127 -7.83 -3.60 -0.82
N TYR A 128 -9.11 -3.62 -0.53
CA TYR A 128 -10.10 -4.31 -1.34
C TYR A 128 -10.80 -3.33 -2.28
N PHE A 129 -10.67 -3.55 -3.58
CA PHE A 129 -11.30 -2.74 -4.62
C PHE A 129 -12.57 -3.42 -5.12
N PRO A 130 -13.76 -2.94 -4.74
CA PRO A 130 -15.02 -3.49 -5.24
C PRO A 130 -15.12 -3.34 -6.75
N ASN A 131 -15.80 -4.25 -7.42
CA ASN A 131 -16.05 -4.12 -8.85
C ASN A 131 -16.92 -2.89 -9.14
N LEU A 132 -16.56 -2.15 -10.21
CA LEU A 132 -17.38 -1.04 -10.67
C LEU A 132 -18.69 -1.58 -11.24
N SER A 133 -19.76 -1.49 -10.47
CA SER A 133 -21.07 -2.03 -10.84
C SER A 133 -22.20 -1.12 -10.42
N ILE A 134 -23.32 -1.23 -11.15
CA ILE A 134 -24.54 -0.49 -10.84
C ILE A 134 -25.14 -0.92 -9.48
N LEU A 135 -24.91 -2.17 -9.05
CA LEU A 135 -25.39 -2.67 -7.76
C LEU A 135 -24.78 -1.90 -6.59
N ASN A 136 -23.51 -1.56 -6.69
CA ASN A 136 -22.83 -0.75 -5.66
C ASN A 136 -23.40 0.66 -5.58
N LYS A 137 -23.84 1.21 -6.72
CA LYS A 137 -24.47 2.53 -6.79
C LYS A 137 -25.81 2.58 -6.01
N PHE A 138 -26.53 1.46 -5.94
CA PHE A 138 -27.73 1.36 -5.12
C PHE A 138 -27.44 1.16 -3.63
N LYS A 139 -26.23 0.69 -3.28
CA LYS A 139 -25.83 0.48 -1.89
C LYS A 139 -25.30 1.77 -1.26
N ILE A 140 -24.45 2.49 -2.00
CA ILE A 140 -23.89 3.75 -1.56
C ILE A 140 -23.66 4.67 -2.75
N SER A 141 -24.20 5.88 -2.68
CA SER A 141 -23.95 6.93 -3.66
C SER A 141 -22.60 7.64 -3.39
N PHE A 142 -22.12 8.43 -4.35
CA PHE A 142 -20.95 9.27 -4.10
C PHE A 142 -21.23 10.31 -3.00
N ASP A 143 -22.46 10.81 -2.92
CA ASP A 143 -22.87 11.80 -1.91
C ASP A 143 -22.88 11.20 -0.50
N ASP A 144 -23.39 9.98 -0.34
CA ASP A 144 -23.33 9.23 0.93
C ASP A 144 -21.88 9.02 1.38
N ALA A 145 -21.00 8.59 0.46
CA ALA A 145 -19.61 8.34 0.77
C ALA A 145 -18.85 9.64 1.10
N LEU A 146 -19.08 10.72 0.32
CA LEU A 146 -18.44 12.02 0.54
C LEU A 146 -18.82 12.63 1.88
N ASN A 147 -20.10 12.54 2.26
CA ASN A 147 -20.65 13.06 3.50
C ASN A 147 -20.50 12.09 4.69
N SER A 148 -19.88 10.93 4.46
CA SER A 148 -19.66 9.91 5.50
C SER A 148 -20.97 9.45 6.13
N ASN A 149 -21.98 9.15 5.29
CA ASN A 149 -23.27 8.60 5.75
C ASN A 149 -23.03 7.21 6.35
N VAL A 150 -23.09 7.14 7.69
CA VAL A 150 -22.74 5.95 8.47
C VAL A 150 -23.54 4.75 8.02
N SER A 151 -24.88 4.87 7.91
CA SER A 151 -25.74 3.75 7.54
C SER A 151 -25.42 3.20 6.15
N ALA A 152 -25.18 4.07 5.16
CA ALA A 152 -24.83 3.62 3.82
C ALA A 152 -23.42 2.98 3.75
N ILE A 153 -22.48 3.45 4.58
CA ILE A 153 -21.15 2.85 4.68
C ILE A 153 -21.22 1.48 5.35
N GLU A 154 -22.00 1.34 6.43
CA GLU A 154 -22.21 0.05 7.10
C GLU A 154 -22.87 -0.97 6.16
N ASP A 155 -23.87 -0.57 5.39
CA ASP A 155 -24.55 -1.43 4.41
C ASP A 155 -23.60 -1.97 3.34
N ILE A 156 -22.71 -1.13 2.81
CA ILE A 156 -21.73 -1.59 1.81
C ILE A 156 -20.63 -2.44 2.45
N LEU A 157 -20.20 -2.13 3.66
CA LEU A 157 -19.25 -2.94 4.43
C LEU A 157 -19.80 -4.34 4.70
N LEU A 158 -21.05 -4.43 5.16
CA LEU A 158 -21.75 -5.70 5.39
C LEU A 158 -21.86 -6.50 4.08
N PHE A 159 -22.22 -5.86 2.97
CA PHE A 159 -22.35 -6.50 1.67
C PHE A 159 -21.04 -7.15 1.20
N TYR A 160 -19.89 -6.53 1.48
CA TYR A 160 -18.56 -7.06 1.13
C TYR A 160 -17.89 -7.84 2.26
N ASN A 161 -18.57 -8.05 3.39
CA ASN A 161 -18.01 -8.69 4.58
C ASN A 161 -16.67 -8.04 5.01
N LYS A 162 -16.66 -6.71 5.08
CA LYS A 162 -15.55 -5.90 5.55
C LYS A 162 -15.93 -5.13 6.80
N LYS A 163 -14.93 -4.76 7.63
CA LYS A 163 -15.12 -4.02 8.87
C LYS A 163 -14.81 -2.54 8.75
N SER A 164 -13.98 -2.20 7.76
CA SER A 164 -13.47 -0.84 7.63
C SER A 164 -13.47 -0.40 6.18
N ALA A 165 -13.75 0.89 5.95
CA ALA A 165 -13.70 1.52 4.63
C ALA A 165 -12.67 2.64 4.60
N LEU A 166 -12.03 2.79 3.44
CA LEU A 166 -11.14 3.90 3.13
C LEU A 166 -11.77 4.71 2.00
N ILE A 167 -12.27 5.90 2.35
CA ILE A 167 -12.84 6.84 1.39
C ILE A 167 -11.70 7.72 0.90
N ILE A 168 -11.40 7.64 -0.40
CA ILE A 168 -10.29 8.37 -1.01
C ILE A 168 -10.87 9.31 -2.06
N PHE A 169 -10.97 10.59 -1.71
CA PHE A 169 -11.55 11.63 -2.56
C PHE A 169 -10.46 12.42 -3.27
N LEU A 170 -10.45 12.36 -4.61
CA LEU A 170 -9.62 13.19 -5.47
C LEU A 170 -10.48 14.25 -6.15
N ASP A 171 -10.22 15.52 -5.84
CA ASP A 171 -10.85 16.70 -6.47
C ASP A 171 -9.86 17.32 -7.44
N GLU A 172 -10.16 17.22 -8.75
CA GLU A 172 -9.33 17.79 -9.82
C GLU A 172 -10.06 18.92 -10.51
N LYS A 173 -9.45 20.10 -10.50
CA LYS A 173 -9.95 21.31 -11.13
C LYS A 173 -8.91 21.89 -12.07
N PHE A 174 -9.34 22.33 -13.24
CA PHE A 174 -8.47 23.06 -14.14
C PHE A 174 -8.38 24.54 -13.72
N ASP A 175 -7.18 24.99 -13.46
CA ASP A 175 -6.91 26.41 -13.19
C ASP A 175 -6.50 27.11 -14.48
N TYR A 176 -7.38 27.98 -14.98
CA TYR A 176 -7.17 28.74 -16.20
C TYR A 176 -6.06 29.79 -16.10
N LYS A 177 -5.64 30.15 -14.87
CA LYS A 177 -4.57 31.15 -14.67
C LYS A 177 -3.20 30.52 -14.85
N THR A 178 -3.04 29.29 -14.37
CA THR A 178 -1.79 28.52 -14.45
C THR A 178 -1.77 27.52 -15.60
N GLU A 179 -2.89 27.41 -16.33
CA GLU A 179 -3.12 26.43 -17.41
C GLU A 179 -2.78 24.99 -16.97
N SER A 180 -3.08 24.65 -15.72
CA SER A 180 -2.77 23.35 -15.12
C SER A 180 -3.92 22.80 -14.29
N PHE A 181 -3.88 21.49 -14.02
CA PHE A 181 -4.80 20.87 -13.08
C PHE A 181 -4.28 21.03 -11.65
N ILE A 182 -5.16 21.46 -10.76
CA ILE A 182 -4.96 21.44 -9.32
C ILE A 182 -5.69 20.23 -8.77
N SER A 183 -4.97 19.38 -8.04
CA SER A 183 -5.51 18.16 -7.43
C SER A 183 -5.48 18.27 -5.92
N ASN A 184 -6.62 18.07 -5.27
CA ASN A 184 -6.75 17.98 -3.83
C ASN A 184 -7.14 16.55 -3.44
N LEU A 185 -6.35 15.95 -2.56
CA LEU A 185 -6.60 14.61 -2.04
C LEU A 185 -7.10 14.68 -0.60
N ASN A 186 -8.24 14.04 -0.33
CA ASN A 186 -8.76 13.86 1.02
C ASN A 186 -8.97 12.37 1.28
N ILE A 187 -8.50 11.89 2.43
CA ILE A 187 -8.62 10.49 2.84
C ILE A 187 -9.33 10.44 4.19
N LYS A 188 -10.40 9.64 4.25
CA LYS A 188 -11.16 9.37 5.48
C LYS A 188 -11.16 7.86 5.75
N LEU A 189 -10.85 7.50 6.97
CA LEU A 189 -11.00 6.13 7.46
C LEU A 189 -12.32 6.02 8.21
N PHE A 190 -13.08 4.98 7.86
CA PHE A 190 -14.25 4.54 8.61
C PHE A 190 -13.95 3.14 9.15
N SER A 191 -14.06 2.97 10.47
CA SER A 191 -13.91 1.68 11.13
C SER A 191 -15.07 1.44 12.09
N ASP A 192 -15.48 0.19 12.20
CA ASP A 192 -16.54 -0.25 13.10
C ASP A 192 -16.11 0.06 14.55
N GLY A 193 -16.89 0.90 15.25
CA GLY A 193 -16.65 1.27 16.66
C GLY A 193 -16.02 2.66 16.90
N MET A 194 -15.95 3.54 15.89
CA MET A 194 -15.67 4.97 16.09
C MET A 194 -16.91 5.81 15.90
#